data_3a6618c68c083c6a03328b2d6275fb2c
#
_entry.id   3a6618c68c083c6a03328b2d6275fb2c
#
_cell.length_a   1.000
_cell.length_b   1.000
_cell.length_c   1.000
_cell.angle_alpha   90.00
_cell.angle_beta   90.00
_cell.angle_gamma   90.00
#
_symmetry.space_group_name_H-M   'P 1'
#
loop_
_entity.id
_entity.type
_entity.pdbx_description
1 polymer ?
#
loop_
_entity_poly.entity_id
_entity_poly.type
_entity_poly.pdbx_seq_one_letter_code
_entity_poly.pdbx_strand_id
1 'polypeptide(L)'
;MLVQLPPALQSLHLPLRLRLWDGNEFDLGPQPQVTILVKDPTLMNQLTHPGLDELGAAFVEGKLELEGTIGEVIRVCDELSEALLKDEQEDLPQRSEHDKATDAAAISYHYDLSNAFYQLWLDQDMAYSCAYFKTPDDSLDQAQQNKFEHLCRKLRLQRGDYLLDVGCGWGGLARFAAREFGAKVFGITLSKEQLKLGRERVK
;
A
#
# COMPACT_ATOMS: atom_id res chain seq x y z
N MET A 1 -19.50 -20.24 26.34
CA MET A 1 -20.50 -19.33 25.77
C MET A 1 -20.39 -19.48 24.26
N LEU A 2 -21.44 -19.89 23.55
CA LEU A 2 -21.37 -20.06 22.11
C LEU A 2 -21.21 -18.66 21.50
N VAL A 3 -20.09 -18.43 20.85
CA VAL A 3 -19.86 -17.21 20.08
C VAL A 3 -20.80 -17.27 18.87
N GLN A 4 -21.72 -16.29 18.76
CA GLN A 4 -22.54 -16.15 17.59
C GLN A 4 -21.94 -15.08 16.67
N LEU A 5 -21.85 -15.39 15.39
CA LEU A 5 -21.43 -14.40 14.40
C LEU A 5 -22.41 -13.23 14.34
N PRO A 6 -21.93 -12.00 14.20
CA PRO A 6 -22.76 -10.84 13.92
C PRO A 6 -23.65 -11.07 12.69
N PRO A 7 -24.93 -10.63 12.71
CA PRO A 7 -25.84 -10.82 11.57
C PRO A 7 -25.29 -10.30 10.24
N ALA A 8 -24.56 -9.20 10.25
CA ALA A 8 -23.92 -8.64 9.07
C ALA A 8 -22.95 -9.62 8.40
N LEU A 9 -22.18 -10.38 9.17
CA LEU A 9 -21.28 -11.40 8.64
C LEU A 9 -22.01 -12.67 8.18
N GLN A 10 -23.14 -13.02 8.82
CA GLN A 10 -23.94 -14.20 8.43
C GLN A 10 -24.61 -14.05 7.06
N SER A 11 -24.88 -12.81 6.63
CA SER A 11 -25.49 -12.52 5.33
C SER A 11 -24.50 -12.51 4.18
N LEU A 12 -23.19 -12.54 4.46
CA LEU A 12 -22.16 -12.54 3.44
C LEU A 12 -22.08 -13.90 2.75
N HIS A 13 -22.00 -13.88 1.42
CA HIS A 13 -21.85 -15.08 0.59
C HIS A 13 -20.48 -15.06 -0.07
N LEU A 14 -19.42 -14.94 0.74
CA LEU A 14 -18.03 -14.84 0.31
C LEU A 14 -17.30 -16.18 0.47
N PRO A 15 -16.33 -16.53 -0.40
CA PRO A 15 -15.52 -17.72 -0.25
C PRO A 15 -14.47 -17.55 0.89
N LEU A 16 -14.98 -17.24 2.07
CA LEU A 16 -14.27 -16.84 3.26
C LEU A 16 -14.64 -17.74 4.45
N ARG A 17 -13.63 -18.17 5.19
CA ARG A 17 -13.77 -18.81 6.50
C ARG A 17 -13.29 -17.88 7.59
N LEU A 18 -14.01 -17.78 8.67
CA LEU A 18 -13.59 -17.14 9.90
C LEU A 18 -13.23 -18.22 10.91
N ARG A 19 -12.00 -18.21 11.41
CA ARG A 19 -11.53 -19.09 12.50
C ARG A 19 -11.25 -18.24 13.72
N LEU A 20 -11.88 -18.57 14.84
CA LEU A 20 -11.75 -17.83 16.10
C LEU A 20 -10.63 -18.42 16.97
N TRP A 21 -10.21 -17.64 17.96
CA TRP A 21 -9.19 -18.01 18.96
C TRP A 21 -9.48 -19.27 19.76
N ASP A 22 -10.75 -19.66 19.85
CA ASP A 22 -11.23 -20.86 20.57
C ASP A 22 -11.34 -22.09 19.67
N GLY A 23 -10.96 -21.96 18.39
CA GLY A 23 -11.00 -23.00 17.37
C GLY A 23 -12.35 -23.16 16.66
N ASN A 24 -13.35 -22.36 16.98
CA ASN A 24 -14.60 -22.34 16.22
C ASN A 24 -14.37 -21.80 14.81
N GLU A 25 -15.00 -22.44 13.83
CA GLU A 25 -14.92 -22.05 12.41
C GLU A 25 -16.32 -21.77 11.86
N PHE A 26 -16.39 -20.73 11.02
CA PHE A 26 -17.60 -20.31 10.34
C PHE A 26 -17.31 -20.06 8.87
N ASP A 27 -17.98 -20.77 7.97
CA ASP A 27 -17.90 -20.54 6.54
C ASP A 27 -18.93 -19.46 6.16
N LEU A 28 -18.47 -18.36 5.59
CA LEU A 28 -19.32 -17.25 5.15
C LEU A 28 -19.83 -17.44 3.71
N GLY A 29 -19.46 -18.54 3.08
CA GLY A 29 -19.92 -18.93 1.76
C GLY A 29 -19.40 -20.31 1.37
N PRO A 30 -19.78 -20.82 0.19
CA PRO A 30 -19.35 -22.13 -0.28
C PRO A 30 -17.85 -22.12 -0.65
N GLN A 31 -17.16 -23.21 -0.33
CA GLN A 31 -15.76 -23.45 -0.72
C GLN A 31 -14.83 -22.29 -0.34
N PRO A 32 -14.61 -22.01 0.96
CA PRO A 32 -13.75 -20.93 1.40
C PRO A 32 -12.33 -21.06 0.83
N GLN A 33 -11.83 -20.00 0.23
CA GLN A 33 -10.49 -19.88 -0.36
C GLN A 33 -9.54 -19.10 0.54
N VAL A 34 -10.11 -18.27 1.42
CA VAL A 34 -9.37 -17.47 2.39
C VAL A 34 -9.87 -17.79 3.78
N THR A 35 -8.96 -17.87 4.75
CA THR A 35 -9.32 -17.95 6.17
C THR A 35 -8.81 -16.70 6.89
N ILE A 36 -9.71 -16.02 7.61
CA ILE A 36 -9.35 -14.99 8.58
C ILE A 36 -9.23 -15.65 9.95
N LEU A 37 -8.05 -15.61 10.53
CA LEU A 37 -7.80 -16.10 11.89
C LEU A 37 -7.91 -14.93 12.86
N VAL A 38 -8.92 -14.95 13.70
CA VAL A 38 -9.08 -13.98 14.80
C VAL A 38 -8.42 -14.55 16.03
N LYS A 39 -7.27 -14.01 16.42
CA LYS A 39 -6.49 -14.48 17.58
C LYS A 39 -6.89 -13.80 18.89
N ASP A 40 -7.42 -12.57 18.80
CA ASP A 40 -7.82 -11.79 19.97
C ASP A 40 -9.34 -11.68 20.05
N PRO A 41 -9.97 -12.17 21.17
CA PRO A 41 -11.40 -12.09 21.36
C PRO A 41 -11.98 -10.66 21.36
N THR A 42 -11.16 -9.66 21.65
CA THR A 42 -11.60 -8.25 21.66
C THR A 42 -12.01 -7.75 20.29
N LEU A 43 -11.48 -8.37 19.20
CA LEU A 43 -11.84 -8.03 17.83
C LEU A 43 -13.28 -8.35 17.45
N MET A 44 -13.95 -9.25 18.18
CA MET A 44 -15.35 -9.60 17.87
C MET A 44 -16.29 -8.38 17.93
N ASN A 45 -16.03 -7.44 18.83
CA ASN A 45 -16.84 -6.23 18.94
C ASN A 45 -16.58 -5.29 17.75
N GLN A 46 -15.36 -5.31 17.19
CA GLN A 46 -14.97 -4.51 16.03
C GLN A 46 -15.48 -5.13 14.72
N LEU A 47 -15.66 -6.45 14.65
CA LEU A 47 -16.19 -7.15 13.48
C LEU A 47 -17.70 -6.90 13.25
N THR A 48 -18.40 -6.24 14.15
CA THR A 48 -19.80 -5.84 13.95
C THR A 48 -19.93 -4.65 12.99
N HIS A 49 -18.94 -3.74 13.02
CA HIS A 49 -18.83 -2.58 12.13
C HIS A 49 -17.33 -2.33 11.88
N PRO A 50 -16.70 -3.17 11.06
CA PRO A 50 -15.24 -3.12 10.91
C PRO A 50 -14.84 -1.91 10.06
N GLY A 51 -14.17 -0.94 10.69
CA GLY A 51 -13.38 0.03 9.95
C GLY A 51 -12.16 -0.63 9.32
N LEU A 52 -11.82 -0.26 8.08
CA LEU A 52 -10.64 -0.79 7.41
C LEU A 52 -9.34 -0.49 8.18
N ASP A 53 -9.31 0.66 8.86
CA ASP A 53 -8.17 1.10 9.68
C ASP A 53 -7.96 0.18 10.88
N GLU A 54 -9.05 -0.21 11.56
CA GLU A 54 -9.01 -1.10 12.72
C GLU A 54 -8.62 -2.52 12.33
N LEU A 55 -9.13 -3.03 11.21
CA LEU A 55 -8.73 -4.34 10.67
C LEU A 55 -7.26 -4.34 10.24
N GLY A 56 -6.79 -3.26 9.61
CA GLY A 56 -5.39 -3.08 9.25
C GLY A 56 -4.47 -3.05 10.48
N ALA A 57 -4.85 -2.31 11.52
CA ALA A 57 -4.13 -2.26 12.78
C ALA A 57 -4.09 -3.64 13.46
N ALA A 58 -5.21 -4.35 13.51
CA ALA A 58 -5.29 -5.70 14.09
C ALA A 58 -4.38 -6.71 13.35
N PHE A 59 -4.29 -6.60 12.02
CA PHE A 59 -3.38 -7.41 11.22
C PHE A 59 -1.91 -7.11 11.53
N VAL A 60 -1.53 -5.83 11.57
CA VAL A 60 -0.15 -5.41 11.89
C VAL A 60 0.24 -5.80 13.31
N GLU A 61 -0.68 -5.74 14.26
CA GLU A 61 -0.47 -6.14 15.65
C GLU A 61 -0.49 -7.66 15.86
N GLY A 62 -0.76 -8.46 14.82
CA GLY A 62 -0.83 -9.91 14.89
C GLY A 62 -2.04 -10.48 15.62
N LYS A 63 -3.06 -9.66 15.86
CA LYS A 63 -4.35 -10.07 16.44
C LYS A 63 -5.27 -10.75 15.42
N LEU A 64 -5.00 -10.49 14.14
CA LEU A 64 -5.68 -11.06 12.98
C LEU A 64 -4.63 -11.57 12.00
N GLU A 65 -4.85 -12.73 11.41
CA GLU A 65 -4.02 -13.28 10.34
C GLU A 65 -4.89 -13.73 9.16
N LEU A 66 -4.27 -13.82 7.99
CA LEU A 66 -4.91 -14.24 6.75
C LEU A 66 -4.19 -15.47 6.19
N GLU A 67 -4.94 -16.53 5.87
CA GLU A 67 -4.46 -17.71 5.15
C GLU A 67 -5.09 -17.74 3.77
N GLY A 68 -4.28 -17.95 2.74
CA GLY A 68 -4.68 -18.01 1.32
C GLY A 68 -3.57 -17.51 0.42
N THR A 69 -3.75 -17.62 -0.89
CA THR A 69 -2.83 -16.97 -1.83
C THR A 69 -3.10 -15.45 -1.84
N ILE A 70 -2.06 -14.66 -2.11
CA ILE A 70 -2.20 -13.19 -2.11
C ILE A 70 -3.30 -12.71 -3.07
N GLY A 71 -3.48 -13.37 -4.21
CA GLY A 71 -4.52 -13.02 -5.17
C GLY A 71 -5.93 -13.30 -4.65
N GLU A 72 -6.14 -14.42 -3.94
CA GLU A 72 -7.41 -14.76 -3.31
C GLU A 72 -7.72 -13.81 -2.15
N VAL A 73 -6.71 -13.51 -1.32
CA VAL A 73 -6.85 -12.57 -0.20
C VAL A 73 -7.28 -11.20 -0.70
N ILE A 74 -6.59 -10.64 -1.72
CA ILE A 74 -6.95 -9.32 -2.27
C ILE A 74 -8.39 -9.33 -2.80
N ARG A 75 -8.77 -10.35 -3.59
CA ARG A 75 -10.12 -10.45 -4.15
C ARG A 75 -11.20 -10.54 -3.07
N VAL A 76 -11.00 -11.40 -2.07
CA VAL A 76 -11.97 -11.58 -0.97
C VAL A 76 -12.05 -10.32 -0.10
N CYS A 77 -10.93 -9.63 0.16
CA CYS A 77 -10.93 -8.38 0.91
C CYS A 77 -11.65 -7.26 0.15
N ASP A 78 -11.51 -7.20 -1.17
CA ASP A 78 -12.22 -6.24 -2.02
C ASP A 78 -13.73 -6.48 -1.98
N GLU A 79 -14.17 -7.72 -2.21
CA GLU A 79 -15.58 -8.12 -2.11
C GLU A 79 -16.17 -7.87 -0.69
N LEU A 80 -15.39 -8.13 0.36
CA LEU A 80 -15.77 -7.87 1.75
C LEU A 80 -15.93 -6.37 2.00
N SER A 81 -14.99 -5.56 1.53
CA SER A 81 -15.03 -4.10 1.62
C SER A 81 -16.27 -3.55 0.93
N GLU A 82 -16.57 -3.99 -0.29
CA GLU A 82 -17.79 -3.58 -0.99
C GLU A 82 -19.08 -3.98 -0.24
N ALA A 83 -19.10 -5.16 0.36
CA ALA A 83 -20.27 -5.65 1.09
C ALA A 83 -20.52 -4.86 2.39
N LEU A 84 -19.45 -4.49 3.11
CA LEU A 84 -19.53 -3.74 4.37
C LEU A 84 -19.80 -2.24 4.15
N LEU A 85 -19.26 -1.65 3.09
CA LEU A 85 -19.42 -0.22 2.80
C LEU A 85 -20.76 0.13 2.14
N LYS A 86 -21.54 -0.86 1.70
CA LYS A 86 -22.88 -0.60 1.10
C LYS A 86 -23.86 0.04 2.08
N ASP A 87 -23.77 -0.28 3.35
CA ASP A 87 -24.65 0.30 4.39
C ASP A 87 -24.19 1.70 4.84
N GLU A 88 -22.93 2.09 4.62
CA GLU A 88 -22.38 3.39 4.99
C GLU A 88 -22.45 4.44 3.86
N GLN A 89 -22.85 4.05 2.65
CA GLN A 89 -22.85 4.96 1.48
C GLN A 89 -23.88 6.09 1.56
N GLU A 90 -24.82 6.08 2.52
CA GLU A 90 -25.76 7.21 2.70
C GLU A 90 -25.12 8.46 3.37
N ASP A 91 -23.98 8.32 4.06
CA ASP A 91 -23.35 9.42 4.81
C ASP A 91 -21.89 9.75 4.41
N LEU A 92 -21.31 9.04 3.44
CA LEU A 92 -19.99 9.42 2.95
C LEU A 92 -20.10 10.72 2.14
N PRO A 93 -19.27 11.75 2.44
CA PRO A 93 -19.17 12.91 1.57
C PRO A 93 -18.87 12.41 0.16
N GLN A 94 -19.71 12.83 -0.82
CA GLN A 94 -19.50 12.46 -2.24
C GLN A 94 -18.02 12.57 -2.55
N ARG A 95 -17.41 11.47 -3.01
CA ARG A 95 -16.03 11.48 -3.51
C ARG A 95 -15.93 12.69 -4.41
N SER A 96 -15.12 13.67 -4.03
CA SER A 96 -14.85 14.82 -4.87
C SER A 96 -14.42 14.28 -6.23
N GLU A 97 -15.10 14.70 -7.29
CA GLU A 97 -14.68 14.35 -8.65
C GLU A 97 -13.18 14.66 -8.76
N HIS A 98 -12.39 13.63 -9.04
CA HIS A 98 -10.97 13.77 -9.28
C HIS A 98 -10.80 14.57 -10.59
N ASP A 99 -10.67 15.88 -10.47
CA ASP A 99 -10.24 16.71 -11.58
C ASP A 99 -8.75 17.06 -11.44
N LYS A 100 -8.13 17.42 -12.55
CA LYS A 100 -6.70 17.76 -12.58
C LYS A 100 -6.31 18.92 -11.66
N ALA A 101 -7.24 19.83 -11.38
CA ALA A 101 -6.99 21.01 -10.56
C ALA A 101 -7.03 20.62 -9.05
N THR A 102 -8.01 19.83 -8.65
CA THR A 102 -8.15 19.30 -7.28
C THR A 102 -6.99 18.37 -6.94
N ASP A 103 -6.61 17.46 -7.85
CA ASP A 103 -5.46 16.57 -7.66
C ASP A 103 -4.14 17.37 -7.58
N ALA A 104 -3.96 18.37 -8.43
CA ALA A 104 -2.77 19.23 -8.37
C ALA A 104 -2.72 20.05 -7.06
N ALA A 105 -3.85 20.54 -6.57
CA ALA A 105 -3.93 21.28 -5.29
C ALA A 105 -3.64 20.36 -4.10
N ALA A 106 -4.19 19.16 -4.07
CA ALA A 106 -3.94 18.17 -3.02
C ALA A 106 -2.46 17.75 -2.98
N ILE A 107 -1.86 17.51 -4.15
CA ILE A 107 -0.44 17.15 -4.25
C ILE A 107 0.45 18.32 -3.85
N SER A 108 0.12 19.56 -4.28
CA SER A 108 0.82 20.76 -3.86
C SER A 108 0.77 20.90 -2.33
N TYR A 109 -0.39 20.73 -1.71
CA TYR A 109 -0.53 20.79 -0.26
C TYR A 109 0.33 19.74 0.48
N HIS A 110 0.41 18.52 -0.03
CA HIS A 110 1.20 17.45 0.58
C HIS A 110 2.71 17.58 0.33
N TYR A 111 3.14 18.13 -0.81
CA TYR A 111 4.54 18.18 -1.23
C TYR A 111 5.16 19.59 -1.24
N ASP A 112 4.41 20.64 -0.88
CA ASP A 112 4.94 22.00 -0.73
C ASP A 112 5.71 22.23 0.58
N LEU A 113 5.90 21.19 1.38
CA LEU A 113 6.98 21.16 2.36
C LEU A 113 8.30 21.25 1.60
N SER A 114 9.17 22.17 2.04
CA SER A 114 10.42 22.46 1.33
C SER A 114 11.28 21.22 1.12
N ASN A 115 12.06 21.18 0.04
CA ASN A 115 13.07 20.14 -0.18
C ASN A 115 13.99 19.97 1.04
N ALA A 116 14.30 21.07 1.76
CA ALA A 116 15.11 21.05 2.97
C ALA A 116 14.45 20.21 4.10
N PHE A 117 13.13 20.25 4.24
CA PHE A 117 12.42 19.40 5.20
C PHE A 117 12.59 17.91 4.88
N TYR A 118 12.40 17.52 3.62
CA TYR A 118 12.55 16.12 3.21
C TYR A 118 13.99 15.62 3.34
N GLN A 119 14.99 16.48 3.11
CA GLN A 119 16.40 16.16 3.29
C GLN A 119 16.80 15.83 4.73
N LEU A 120 15.99 16.19 5.72
CA LEU A 120 16.29 15.90 7.13
C LEU A 120 16.13 14.40 7.47
N TRP A 121 15.31 13.67 6.74
CA TRP A 121 14.94 12.31 7.12
C TRP A 121 14.87 11.31 5.95
N LEU A 122 14.88 11.75 4.71
CA LEU A 122 15.03 10.87 3.55
C LEU A 122 16.52 10.55 3.31
N ASP A 123 16.74 9.49 2.53
CA ASP A 123 18.06 9.14 2.01
C ASP A 123 18.63 10.23 1.07
N GLN A 124 19.92 10.10 0.70
CA GLN A 124 20.59 11.06 -0.18
C GLN A 124 19.93 11.22 -1.56
N ASP A 125 19.22 10.21 -2.07
CA ASP A 125 18.49 10.24 -3.33
C ASP A 125 17.06 10.74 -3.16
N MET A 126 16.63 10.99 -1.90
CA MET A 126 15.29 11.45 -1.52
C MET A 126 14.19 10.53 -2.04
N ALA A 127 14.36 9.23 -1.84
CA ALA A 127 13.36 8.25 -2.21
C ALA A 127 12.23 8.20 -1.16
N TYR A 128 11.09 8.79 -1.49
CA TYR A 128 9.92 8.84 -0.60
C TYR A 128 9.02 7.63 -0.80
N SER A 129 9.54 6.46 -0.53
CA SER A 129 8.83 5.18 -0.53
C SER A 129 9.62 4.16 0.28
N CYS A 130 8.98 3.04 0.68
CA CYS A 130 9.63 2.03 1.52
C CYS A 130 10.96 1.56 0.94
N ALA A 131 11.98 1.47 1.79
CA ALA A 131 13.29 0.96 1.44
C ALA A 131 13.33 -0.57 1.48
N TYR A 132 14.31 -1.19 0.82
CA TYR A 132 14.52 -2.63 0.82
C TYR A 132 15.80 -2.98 1.59
N PHE A 133 15.63 -3.28 2.88
CA PHE A 133 16.71 -3.72 3.74
C PHE A 133 17.03 -5.20 3.45
N LYS A 134 18.21 -5.49 2.91
CA LYS A 134 18.69 -6.86 2.71
C LYS A 134 19.17 -7.46 4.04
N THR A 135 19.69 -6.60 4.91
CA THR A 135 20.12 -6.96 6.25
C THR A 135 19.64 -5.91 7.26
N PRO A 136 19.52 -6.26 8.56
CA PRO A 136 19.17 -5.28 9.59
C PRO A 136 20.19 -4.14 9.76
N ASP A 137 21.43 -4.35 9.29
CA ASP A 137 22.54 -3.40 9.43
C ASP A 137 22.63 -2.43 8.25
N ASP A 138 21.79 -2.58 7.22
CA ASP A 138 21.78 -1.67 6.08
C ASP A 138 21.40 -0.26 6.56
N SER A 139 22.14 0.74 6.10
CA SER A 139 21.70 2.14 6.24
C SER A 139 20.49 2.42 5.35
N LEU A 140 19.76 3.50 5.64
CA LEU A 140 18.64 3.91 4.78
C LEU A 140 19.08 4.14 3.33
N ASP A 141 20.23 4.79 3.13
CA ASP A 141 20.81 4.99 1.78
C ASP A 141 21.06 3.65 1.09
N GLN A 142 21.68 2.70 1.78
CA GLN A 142 21.94 1.37 1.23
C GLN A 142 20.64 0.63 0.90
N ALA A 143 19.65 0.69 1.79
CA ALA A 143 18.37 0.02 1.58
C ALA A 143 17.58 0.63 0.41
N GLN A 144 17.67 1.96 0.19
CA GLN A 144 17.07 2.61 -0.98
C GLN A 144 17.80 2.23 -2.28
N GLN A 145 19.13 2.15 -2.27
CA GLN A 145 19.89 1.64 -3.42
C GLN A 145 19.53 0.19 -3.74
N ASN A 146 19.40 -0.67 -2.71
CA ASN A 146 18.94 -2.04 -2.86
C ASN A 146 17.55 -2.12 -3.51
N LYS A 147 16.62 -1.24 -3.11
CA LYS A 147 15.30 -1.12 -3.74
C LYS A 147 15.39 -0.76 -5.22
N PHE A 148 16.18 0.24 -5.57
CA PHE A 148 16.33 0.67 -6.97
C PHE A 148 16.91 -0.45 -7.82
N GLU A 149 17.95 -1.13 -7.33
CA GLU A 149 18.52 -2.29 -8.00
C GLU A 149 17.47 -3.40 -8.21
N HIS A 150 16.72 -3.72 -7.14
CA HIS A 150 15.66 -4.73 -7.19
C HIS A 150 14.59 -4.41 -8.23
N LEU A 151 14.13 -3.15 -8.29
CA LEU A 151 13.15 -2.70 -9.28
C LEU A 151 13.69 -2.81 -10.70
N CYS A 152 14.92 -2.33 -10.96
CA CYS A 152 15.54 -2.39 -12.27
C CYS A 152 15.72 -3.85 -12.76
N ARG A 153 16.11 -4.76 -11.84
CA ARG A 153 16.22 -6.21 -12.15
C ARG A 153 14.86 -6.85 -12.43
N LYS A 154 13.82 -6.50 -11.66
CA LYS A 154 12.43 -6.99 -11.93
C LYS A 154 11.94 -6.54 -13.30
N LEU A 155 12.24 -5.32 -13.70
CA LEU A 155 11.94 -4.76 -15.01
C LEU A 155 12.84 -5.35 -16.11
N ARG A 156 13.89 -6.10 -15.76
CA ARG A 156 14.89 -6.67 -16.68
C ARG A 156 15.53 -5.60 -17.57
N LEU A 157 15.78 -4.40 -16.99
CA LEU A 157 16.35 -3.29 -17.72
C LEU A 157 17.72 -3.64 -18.30
N GLN A 158 17.93 -3.26 -19.57
CA GLN A 158 19.16 -3.38 -20.29
C GLN A 158 19.63 -2.01 -20.80
N ARG A 159 20.89 -1.94 -21.15
CA ARG A 159 21.48 -0.72 -21.73
C ARG A 159 20.72 -0.29 -22.99
N GLY A 160 20.26 0.97 -22.99
CA GLY A 160 19.54 1.57 -24.10
C GLY A 160 18.02 1.46 -24.02
N ASP A 161 17.47 0.69 -23.07
CA ASP A 161 16.05 0.61 -22.83
C ASP A 161 15.45 1.96 -22.43
N TYR A 162 14.17 2.13 -22.72
CA TYR A 162 13.38 3.29 -22.27
C TYR A 162 12.56 2.92 -21.04
N LEU A 163 12.70 3.70 -19.98
CA LEU A 163 11.94 3.57 -18.75
C LEU A 163 11.06 4.80 -18.54
N LEU A 164 9.75 4.60 -18.32
CA LEU A 164 8.85 5.63 -17.83
C LEU A 164 8.70 5.47 -16.30
N ASP A 165 9.08 6.51 -15.55
CA ASP A 165 8.95 6.58 -14.09
C ASP A 165 7.81 7.52 -13.72
N VAL A 166 6.63 6.96 -13.39
CA VAL A 166 5.42 7.71 -13.05
C VAL A 166 5.43 8.01 -11.55
N GLY A 167 5.40 9.29 -11.19
CA GLY A 167 5.62 9.70 -9.80
C GLY A 167 7.09 9.62 -9.40
N CYS A 168 7.98 10.08 -10.27
CA CYS A 168 9.43 9.93 -10.11
C CYS A 168 10.04 10.66 -8.91
N GLY A 169 9.25 11.43 -8.16
CA GLY A 169 9.75 12.23 -7.05
C GLY A 169 10.90 13.16 -7.48
N TRP A 170 11.99 13.14 -6.75
CA TRP A 170 13.22 13.90 -7.07
C TRP A 170 14.16 13.17 -8.04
N GLY A 171 13.68 12.12 -8.69
CA GLY A 171 14.39 11.41 -9.75
C GLY A 171 15.44 10.40 -9.25
N GLY A 172 15.32 9.88 -8.03
CA GLY A 172 16.27 8.91 -7.47
C GLY A 172 16.38 7.65 -8.30
N LEU A 173 15.25 6.97 -8.55
CA LEU A 173 15.20 5.76 -9.40
C LEU A 173 15.65 6.07 -10.84
N ALA A 174 15.18 7.19 -11.40
CA ALA A 174 15.53 7.59 -12.77
C ALA A 174 17.06 7.74 -12.95
N ARG A 175 17.74 8.42 -12.01
CA ARG A 175 19.20 8.59 -12.03
C ARG A 175 19.93 7.26 -11.83
N PHE A 176 19.45 6.43 -10.90
CA PHE A 176 20.02 5.11 -10.66
C PHE A 176 19.92 4.22 -11.90
N ALA A 177 18.75 4.10 -12.52
CA ALA A 177 18.54 3.29 -13.72
C ALA A 177 19.39 3.76 -14.91
N ALA A 178 19.52 5.09 -15.08
CA ALA A 178 20.37 5.64 -16.12
C ALA A 178 21.86 5.33 -15.88
N ARG A 179 22.33 5.50 -14.63
CA ARG A 179 23.74 5.30 -14.27
C ARG A 179 24.15 3.84 -14.28
N GLU A 180 23.38 2.98 -13.61
CA GLU A 180 23.78 1.59 -13.35
C GLU A 180 23.36 0.63 -14.48
N PHE A 181 22.22 0.90 -15.13
CA PHE A 181 21.69 0.05 -16.19
C PHE A 181 21.82 0.65 -17.60
N GLY A 182 22.23 1.93 -17.70
CA GLY A 182 22.32 2.62 -18.98
C GLY A 182 20.98 2.84 -19.67
N ALA A 183 19.88 2.86 -18.91
CA ALA A 183 18.55 3.11 -19.40
C ALA A 183 18.34 4.60 -19.76
N LYS A 184 17.43 4.86 -20.70
CA LYS A 184 16.97 6.20 -21.02
C LYS A 184 15.66 6.43 -20.27
N VAL A 185 15.68 7.31 -19.25
CA VAL A 185 14.54 7.45 -18.35
C VAL A 185 13.78 8.74 -18.63
N PHE A 186 12.45 8.62 -18.68
CA PHE A 186 11.53 9.74 -18.68
C PHE A 186 10.72 9.71 -17.38
N GLY A 187 11.03 10.62 -16.45
CA GLY A 187 10.33 10.76 -15.18
C GLY A 187 9.26 11.84 -15.24
N ILE A 188 8.10 11.56 -14.65
CA ILE A 188 7.03 12.54 -14.48
C ILE A 188 6.68 12.71 -13.00
N THR A 189 6.45 13.95 -12.58
CA THR A 189 5.98 14.32 -11.24
C THR A 189 5.04 15.53 -11.34
N LEU A 190 4.10 15.63 -10.42
CA LEU A 190 3.19 16.77 -10.32
C LEU A 190 3.76 17.91 -9.45
N SER A 191 4.81 17.64 -8.64
CA SER A 191 5.46 18.64 -7.80
C SER A 191 6.50 19.46 -8.57
N LYS A 192 6.33 20.78 -8.57
CA LYS A 192 7.29 21.72 -9.18
C LYS A 192 8.64 21.72 -8.45
N GLU A 193 8.61 21.58 -7.12
CA GLU A 193 9.81 21.55 -6.28
C GLU A 193 10.62 20.27 -6.51
N GLN A 194 9.94 19.10 -6.64
CA GLN A 194 10.60 17.86 -7.01
C GLN A 194 11.24 17.95 -8.39
N LEU A 195 10.50 18.47 -9.38
CA LEU A 195 10.99 18.63 -10.74
C LEU A 195 12.22 19.54 -10.79
N LYS A 196 12.18 20.67 -10.08
CA LYS A 196 13.29 21.61 -10.03
C LYS A 196 14.56 20.95 -9.50
N LEU A 197 14.51 20.37 -8.30
CA LEU A 197 15.66 19.71 -7.68
C LEU A 197 16.11 18.48 -8.48
N GLY A 198 15.17 17.70 -9.02
CA GLY A 198 15.49 16.55 -9.88
C GLY A 198 16.30 16.95 -11.10
N ARG A 199 15.92 18.03 -11.80
CA ARG A 199 16.67 18.58 -12.94
C ARG A 199 18.06 19.09 -12.57
N GLU A 200 18.24 19.65 -11.38
CA GLU A 200 19.55 20.09 -10.89
C GLU A 200 20.49 18.92 -10.65
N ARG A 201 19.94 17.79 -10.18
CA ARG A 201 20.69 16.56 -9.86
C ARG A 201 21.06 15.69 -11.07
N VAL A 202 20.49 15.94 -12.25
CA VAL A 202 20.76 15.17 -13.50
C VAL A 202 21.87 15.83 -14.33
N LYS A 203 22.29 17.04 -13.98
CA LYS A 203 23.41 17.75 -14.64
C LYS A 203 24.75 17.21 -14.17
#